data_7299861e4dd64f1dd68fbae7a0415b1e
#
_entry.id   7299861e4dd64f1dd68fbae7a0415b1e
#
_cell.length_a   1.000
_cell.length_b   1.000
_cell.length_c   1.000
_cell.angle_alpha   90.00
_cell.angle_beta   90.00
_cell.angle_gamma   90.00
#
_symmetry.space_group_name_H-M   'P 1'
#
loop_
_entity.id
_entity.type
_entity.pdbx_description
1 polymer ?
#
loop_
_entity_poly.entity_id
_entity_poly.type
_entity_poly.pdbx_seq_one_letter_code
_entity_poly.pdbx_strand_id
1 'polypeptide(L)'
;MRILQPYATQSQQMRSRRYAEKPSGASNEHRSDFQRDRDRIVHSTAFRRLVYKTQVFLNHEGDLFRTRMTHSLEVAQLSRSMARALGLDEDLVEAMALAHDLGHTPFGHAGQDALNAALRELAPGHGGFEHNLQSLRVVDSLEERYPDFDGLNLTLATREGILKHCSAKDAARLEALEPGGVAHRFIAKQQPSLEAQLVNLADEMAYNAHDIDDGIRSGLIDMEALRELALFERFHAQVCAEYPQLQGRRLLSEIIRRLLSSQIFDVIDQTRKRISEHGIASETDVRQAPPLVSFSPNLAKEVQQVKSWLFKHLYRHAQVIAKMDEAQGMVRELFSAYLQNPTFMPKAYAQQDDLPRAISDYIAGMTDRFAELSCRKLKA
;
A
#
# COMPACT_ATOMS: atom_id res chain seq x y z
N MET A 1 -28.10 -8.11 3.05
CA MET A 1 -27.21 -6.94 2.86
C MET A 1 -27.12 -6.20 4.18
N ARG A 2 -25.92 -5.85 4.66
CA ARG A 2 -25.79 -4.90 5.77
C ARG A 2 -26.18 -3.51 5.30
N ILE A 3 -26.87 -2.77 6.15
CA ILE A 3 -27.19 -1.37 5.89
C ILE A 3 -25.92 -0.57 6.17
N LEU A 4 -25.36 0.08 5.15
CA LEU A 4 -24.23 0.98 5.28
C LEU A 4 -24.68 2.29 5.93
N GLN A 5 -23.78 2.94 6.65
CA GLN A 5 -24.02 4.26 7.21
C GLN A 5 -24.11 5.32 6.10
N PRO A 6 -24.86 6.42 6.29
CA PRO A 6 -25.01 7.46 5.25
C PRO A 6 -23.71 8.12 4.81
N TYR A 7 -22.68 8.10 5.65
CA TYR A 7 -21.35 8.64 5.38
C TYR A 7 -20.40 7.65 4.69
N ALA A 8 -20.82 6.38 4.49
CA ALA A 8 -20.06 5.41 3.71
C ALA A 8 -20.14 5.71 2.20
N THR A 9 -19.17 5.24 1.45
CA THR A 9 -19.10 5.45 0.00
C THR A 9 -20.23 4.70 -0.73
N GLN A 10 -21.22 5.44 -1.22
CA GLN A 10 -22.41 4.88 -1.86
C GLN A 10 -22.83 5.63 -3.15
N SER A 11 -22.30 6.82 -3.39
CA SER A 11 -22.70 7.65 -4.54
C SER A 11 -22.41 6.98 -5.89
N GLN A 12 -23.26 7.23 -6.87
CA GLN A 12 -23.10 6.69 -8.22
C GLN A 12 -21.79 7.19 -8.86
N GLN A 13 -21.38 8.42 -8.55
CA GLN A 13 -20.09 8.95 -9.01
C GLN A 13 -18.93 8.08 -8.55
N MET A 14 -18.89 7.70 -7.28
CA MET A 14 -17.81 6.88 -6.73
C MET A 14 -17.80 5.44 -7.26
N ARG A 15 -18.91 4.96 -7.77
CA ARG A 15 -19.05 3.66 -8.45
C ARG A 15 -18.74 3.74 -9.94
N SER A 16 -18.57 4.93 -10.51
CA SER A 16 -18.27 5.11 -11.94
C SER A 16 -16.91 4.52 -12.31
N ARG A 17 -16.78 4.11 -13.57
CA ARG A 17 -15.58 3.54 -14.19
C ARG A 17 -15.13 4.40 -15.35
N ARG A 18 -13.86 4.34 -15.72
CA ARG A 18 -13.30 5.11 -16.86
C ARG A 18 -13.91 4.69 -18.19
N TYR A 19 -14.12 3.41 -18.37
CA TYR A 19 -14.64 2.85 -19.61
C TYR A 19 -16.03 2.24 -19.38
N ALA A 20 -16.94 2.51 -20.34
CA ALA A 20 -18.24 1.84 -20.35
C ALA A 20 -18.03 0.34 -20.64
N GLU A 21 -18.73 -0.49 -19.89
CA GLU A 21 -18.67 -1.94 -20.05
C GLU A 21 -19.95 -2.46 -20.73
N LYS A 22 -19.78 -3.42 -21.62
CA LYS A 22 -20.91 -4.13 -22.21
C LYS A 22 -21.65 -4.88 -21.10
N PRO A 23 -22.99 -4.91 -21.12
CA PRO A 23 -23.75 -5.75 -20.19
C PRO A 23 -23.26 -7.20 -20.32
N SER A 24 -22.50 -7.66 -19.33
CA SER A 24 -22.14 -9.08 -19.25
C SER A 24 -23.30 -9.78 -18.57
N GLY A 25 -24.06 -10.64 -19.31
CA GLY A 25 -25.18 -11.42 -18.88
C GLY A 25 -25.46 -11.61 -17.37
N ALA A 26 -26.26 -12.56 -16.94
CA ALA A 26 -26.70 -12.80 -15.54
C ALA A 26 -25.61 -12.77 -14.43
N SER A 27 -24.32 -12.70 -14.77
CA SER A 27 -23.23 -12.69 -13.80
C SER A 27 -23.04 -11.36 -13.03
N ASN A 28 -23.64 -10.25 -13.48
CA ASN A 28 -23.49 -8.93 -12.83
C ASN A 28 -24.53 -8.68 -11.72
N GLU A 29 -25.62 -9.44 -11.69
CA GLU A 29 -26.68 -9.24 -10.71
C GLU A 29 -26.31 -9.67 -9.28
N HIS A 30 -25.28 -10.51 -9.13
CA HIS A 30 -24.92 -11.11 -7.85
C HIS A 30 -23.66 -10.49 -7.20
N ARG A 31 -22.99 -9.54 -7.85
CA ARG A 31 -21.77 -8.92 -7.33
C ARG A 31 -21.86 -7.41 -7.33
N SER A 32 -21.47 -6.80 -6.21
CA SER A 32 -21.33 -5.34 -6.13
C SER A 32 -20.18 -4.84 -7.04
N ASP A 33 -20.17 -3.53 -7.33
CA ASP A 33 -19.09 -2.92 -8.09
C ASP A 33 -17.72 -3.10 -7.41
N PHE A 34 -17.69 -3.02 -6.08
CA PHE A 34 -16.45 -3.16 -5.30
C PHE A 34 -16.02 -4.63 -5.19
N GLN A 35 -16.92 -5.59 -5.15
CA GLN A 35 -16.57 -7.00 -5.30
C GLN A 35 -15.95 -7.30 -6.66
N ARG A 36 -16.46 -6.68 -7.71
CA ARG A 36 -15.87 -6.80 -9.06
C ARG A 36 -14.48 -6.19 -9.10
N ASP A 37 -14.24 -5.06 -8.42
CA ASP A 37 -12.93 -4.45 -8.32
C ASP A 37 -11.94 -5.38 -7.61
N ARG A 38 -12.31 -5.91 -6.44
CA ARG A 38 -11.51 -6.91 -5.72
C ARG A 38 -11.15 -8.11 -6.60
N ASP A 39 -12.13 -8.69 -7.28
CA ASP A 39 -11.91 -9.85 -8.16
C ASP A 39 -10.91 -9.50 -9.28
N ARG A 40 -11.03 -8.32 -9.89
CA ARG A 40 -10.11 -7.84 -10.92
C ARG A 40 -8.68 -7.69 -10.40
N ILE A 41 -8.52 -7.15 -9.20
CA ILE A 41 -7.23 -6.98 -8.54
C ILE A 41 -6.59 -8.34 -8.24
N VAL A 42 -7.30 -9.25 -7.58
CA VAL A 42 -6.81 -10.58 -7.21
C VAL A 42 -6.36 -11.37 -8.44
N HIS A 43 -7.06 -11.23 -9.55
CA HIS A 43 -6.70 -11.91 -10.79
C HIS A 43 -5.64 -11.19 -11.63
N SER A 44 -5.17 -9.99 -11.26
CA SER A 44 -4.15 -9.24 -12.00
C SER A 44 -2.76 -9.90 -11.92
N THR A 45 -1.93 -9.59 -12.89
CA THR A 45 -0.53 -10.03 -12.90
C THR A 45 0.28 -9.30 -11.83
N ALA A 46 0.01 -8.02 -11.63
CA ALA A 46 0.67 -7.21 -10.62
C ALA A 46 0.43 -7.78 -9.21
N PHE A 47 -0.80 -8.16 -8.86
CA PHE A 47 -1.11 -8.75 -7.56
C PHE A 47 -0.35 -10.06 -7.32
N ARG A 48 -0.26 -10.95 -8.32
CA ARG A 48 0.52 -12.19 -8.21
C ARG A 48 2.01 -11.95 -8.00
N ARG A 49 2.56 -10.85 -8.56
CA ARG A 49 3.98 -10.50 -8.38
C ARG A 49 4.30 -10.06 -6.95
N LEU A 50 3.32 -9.59 -6.17
CA LEU A 50 3.54 -9.16 -4.78
C LEU A 50 4.07 -10.27 -3.88
N VAL A 51 3.82 -11.54 -4.20
CA VAL A 51 4.37 -12.68 -3.44
C VAL A 51 5.91 -12.76 -3.54
N TYR A 52 6.50 -12.16 -4.56
CA TYR A 52 7.95 -12.16 -4.81
C TYR A 52 8.58 -10.76 -4.70
N LYS A 53 7.89 -9.83 -4.06
CA LYS A 53 8.40 -8.50 -3.72
C LYS A 53 8.57 -8.37 -2.22
N THR A 54 9.74 -7.92 -1.82
CA THR A 54 10.12 -7.68 -0.42
C THR A 54 9.26 -6.58 0.19
N GLN A 55 8.87 -6.76 1.47
CA GLN A 55 8.31 -5.68 2.28
C GLN A 55 9.43 -4.85 2.91
N VAL A 56 10.27 -5.44 3.76
CA VAL A 56 11.44 -4.80 4.39
C VAL A 56 12.69 -5.64 4.22
N PHE A 57 12.61 -6.95 4.49
CA PHE A 57 13.72 -7.90 4.39
C PHE A 57 13.68 -8.61 3.04
N LEU A 58 14.83 -8.78 2.40
CA LEU A 58 14.91 -9.48 1.12
C LEU A 58 14.43 -10.92 1.26
N ASN A 59 13.51 -11.34 0.40
CA ASN A 59 12.83 -12.65 0.47
C ASN A 59 13.77 -13.85 0.43
N HIS A 60 14.99 -13.71 -0.07
CA HIS A 60 15.97 -14.80 -0.11
C HIS A 60 16.74 -15.00 1.20
N GLU A 61 16.51 -14.16 2.22
CA GLU A 61 17.07 -14.34 3.57
C GLU A 61 16.27 -15.34 4.42
N GLY A 62 15.08 -15.76 3.95
CA GLY A 62 14.28 -16.81 4.58
C GLY A 62 12.82 -16.83 4.12
N ASP A 63 12.25 -18.00 3.99
CA ASP A 63 10.88 -18.24 3.48
C ASP A 63 9.77 -17.73 4.43
N LEU A 64 10.13 -17.26 5.63
CA LEU A 64 9.20 -16.87 6.67
C LEU A 64 9.03 -15.35 6.81
N PHE A 65 9.80 -14.55 6.08
CA PHE A 65 9.64 -13.09 6.06
C PHE A 65 8.41 -12.70 5.23
N ARG A 66 7.79 -11.58 5.63
CA ARG A 66 6.59 -11.10 4.96
C ARG A 66 6.88 -10.56 3.58
N THR A 67 6.06 -10.98 2.63
CA THR A 67 5.99 -10.43 1.28
C THR A 67 4.95 -9.33 1.22
N ARG A 68 4.96 -8.50 0.17
CA ARG A 68 3.93 -7.49 -0.05
C ARG A 68 2.54 -8.09 -0.19
N MET A 69 2.41 -9.31 -0.71
CA MET A 69 1.11 -9.99 -0.78
C MET A 69 0.57 -10.32 0.61
N THR A 70 1.38 -10.90 1.49
CA THR A 70 0.94 -11.23 2.86
C THR A 70 0.62 -9.96 3.65
N HIS A 71 1.41 -8.89 3.48
CA HIS A 71 1.12 -7.59 4.04
C HIS A 71 -0.24 -7.05 3.54
N SER A 72 -0.49 -7.00 2.23
CA SER A 72 -1.76 -6.51 1.67
C SER A 72 -2.97 -7.31 2.18
N LEU A 73 -2.82 -8.63 2.39
CA LEU A 73 -3.88 -9.47 2.97
C LEU A 73 -4.15 -9.11 4.45
N GLU A 74 -3.12 -8.85 5.25
CA GLU A 74 -3.27 -8.44 6.64
C GLU A 74 -3.88 -7.03 6.74
N VAL A 75 -3.46 -6.08 5.89
CA VAL A 75 -4.11 -4.75 5.77
C VAL A 75 -5.60 -4.90 5.42
N ALA A 76 -5.94 -5.76 4.47
CA ALA A 76 -7.33 -6.02 4.10
C ALA A 76 -8.14 -6.60 5.28
N GLN A 77 -7.57 -7.53 6.03
CA GLN A 77 -8.20 -8.13 7.21
C GLN A 77 -8.46 -7.09 8.30
N LEU A 78 -7.47 -6.24 8.63
CA LEU A 78 -7.61 -5.17 9.63
C LEU A 78 -8.65 -4.13 9.18
N SER A 79 -8.55 -3.67 7.93
CA SER A 79 -9.49 -2.69 7.35
C SER A 79 -10.92 -3.19 7.37
N ARG A 80 -11.18 -4.43 6.96
CA ARG A 80 -12.52 -5.02 6.96
C ARG A 80 -13.11 -5.14 8.37
N SER A 81 -12.28 -5.49 9.37
CA SER A 81 -12.72 -5.56 10.77
C SER A 81 -13.22 -4.21 11.27
N MET A 82 -12.45 -3.14 10.99
CA MET A 82 -12.82 -1.79 11.37
C MET A 82 -14.00 -1.24 10.54
N ALA A 83 -14.00 -1.46 9.22
CA ALA A 83 -15.10 -1.07 8.34
C ALA A 83 -16.45 -1.66 8.80
N ARG A 84 -16.42 -2.95 9.16
CA ARG A 84 -17.59 -3.64 9.70
C ARG A 84 -18.14 -2.99 10.96
N ALA A 85 -17.28 -2.59 11.88
CA ALA A 85 -17.66 -1.94 13.13
C ALA A 85 -18.19 -0.50 12.92
N LEU A 86 -17.70 0.18 11.86
CA LEU A 86 -18.07 1.55 11.51
C LEU A 86 -19.24 1.64 10.52
N GLY A 87 -19.73 0.50 10.02
CA GLY A 87 -20.81 0.47 9.02
C GLY A 87 -20.38 0.98 7.65
N LEU A 88 -19.10 0.81 7.27
CA LEU A 88 -18.51 1.14 5.98
C LEU A 88 -18.53 -0.08 5.04
N ASP A 89 -18.23 0.13 3.76
CA ASP A 89 -18.23 -0.94 2.76
C ASP A 89 -16.98 -1.82 2.88
N GLU A 90 -17.18 -3.08 3.30
CA GLU A 90 -16.10 -4.06 3.51
C GLU A 90 -15.43 -4.47 2.20
N ASP A 91 -16.18 -4.56 1.09
CA ASP A 91 -15.61 -4.95 -0.21
C ASP A 91 -14.73 -3.84 -0.79
N LEU A 92 -15.11 -2.57 -0.56
CA LEU A 92 -14.33 -1.42 -0.99
C LEU A 92 -12.99 -1.32 -0.25
N VAL A 93 -12.99 -1.43 1.09
CA VAL A 93 -11.73 -1.41 1.84
C VAL A 93 -10.82 -2.59 1.50
N GLU A 94 -11.41 -3.77 1.23
CA GLU A 94 -10.64 -4.93 0.77
C GLU A 94 -10.00 -4.68 -0.60
N ALA A 95 -10.76 -4.17 -1.57
CA ALA A 95 -10.24 -3.83 -2.90
C ALA A 95 -9.09 -2.81 -2.83
N MET A 96 -9.27 -1.73 -2.06
CA MET A 96 -8.23 -0.71 -1.84
C MET A 96 -6.97 -1.31 -1.20
N ALA A 97 -7.14 -2.11 -0.14
CA ALA A 97 -6.04 -2.72 0.59
C ALA A 97 -5.24 -3.71 -0.27
N LEU A 98 -5.90 -4.49 -1.13
CA LEU A 98 -5.22 -5.42 -2.03
C LEU A 98 -4.48 -4.71 -3.18
N ALA A 99 -4.90 -3.49 -3.53
CA ALA A 99 -4.35 -2.76 -4.66
C ALA A 99 -3.29 -1.71 -4.31
N HIS A 100 -3.20 -1.29 -3.04
CA HIS A 100 -2.39 -0.12 -2.65
C HIS A 100 -0.90 -0.27 -2.99
N ASP A 101 -0.37 -1.49 -2.98
CA ASP A 101 1.05 -1.80 -3.16
C ASP A 101 1.43 -2.29 -4.58
N LEU A 102 0.49 -2.31 -5.54
CA LEU A 102 0.71 -2.88 -6.87
C LEU A 102 1.84 -2.20 -7.66
N GLY A 103 2.09 -0.92 -7.40
CA GLY A 103 3.10 -0.11 -8.07
C GLY A 103 4.48 -0.09 -7.42
N HIS A 104 4.69 -0.80 -6.33
CA HIS A 104 6.01 -0.84 -5.71
C HIS A 104 7.05 -1.48 -6.61
N THR A 105 8.25 -0.93 -6.56
CA THR A 105 9.44 -1.46 -7.22
C THR A 105 9.92 -2.76 -6.58
N PRO A 106 10.76 -3.57 -7.25
CA PRO A 106 11.59 -4.55 -6.56
C PRO A 106 12.41 -3.86 -5.46
N PHE A 107 12.71 -4.59 -4.39
CA PHE A 107 13.48 -4.12 -3.23
C PHE A 107 12.83 -2.96 -2.45
N GLY A 108 11.52 -2.80 -2.53
CA GLY A 108 10.73 -1.86 -1.73
C GLY A 108 11.16 -0.40 -1.90
N HIS A 109 11.33 0.31 -0.79
CA HIS A 109 11.69 1.73 -0.80
C HIS A 109 13.08 2.00 -1.41
N ALA A 110 14.05 1.11 -1.20
CA ALA A 110 15.38 1.26 -1.80
C ALA A 110 15.31 1.30 -3.34
N GLY A 111 14.53 0.38 -3.93
CA GLY A 111 14.30 0.37 -5.36
C GLY A 111 13.56 1.60 -5.86
N GLN A 112 12.56 2.09 -5.11
CA GLN A 112 11.85 3.33 -5.43
C GLN A 112 12.78 4.53 -5.47
N ASP A 113 13.60 4.71 -4.43
CA ASP A 113 14.51 5.86 -4.33
C ASP A 113 15.53 5.85 -5.46
N ALA A 114 16.08 4.68 -5.77
CA ALA A 114 17.01 4.50 -6.89
C ALA A 114 16.36 4.78 -8.24
N LEU A 115 15.14 4.28 -8.48
CA LEU A 115 14.41 4.51 -9.73
C LEU A 115 14.03 5.99 -9.88
N ASN A 116 13.59 6.62 -8.79
CA ASN A 116 13.29 8.05 -8.76
C ASN A 116 14.52 8.90 -9.07
N ALA A 117 15.67 8.58 -8.45
CA ALA A 117 16.94 9.26 -8.70
C ALA A 117 17.40 9.05 -10.15
N ALA A 118 17.42 7.81 -10.64
CA ALA A 118 17.83 7.49 -12.01
C ALA A 118 16.97 8.22 -13.06
N LEU A 119 15.64 8.22 -12.87
CA LEU A 119 14.72 8.91 -13.79
C LEU A 119 14.99 10.42 -13.82
N ARG A 120 15.23 11.06 -12.66
CA ARG A 120 15.51 12.50 -12.59
C ARG A 120 16.86 12.89 -13.17
N GLU A 121 17.89 12.05 -12.97
CA GLU A 121 19.25 12.35 -13.42
C GLU A 121 19.46 12.01 -14.91
N LEU A 122 19.00 10.84 -15.35
CA LEU A 122 19.29 10.30 -16.67
C LEU A 122 18.23 10.65 -17.71
N ALA A 123 17.04 11.06 -17.27
CA ALA A 123 15.95 11.49 -18.15
C ALA A 123 15.28 12.77 -17.59
N PRO A 124 16.00 13.90 -17.51
CA PRO A 124 15.44 15.15 -16.97
C PRO A 124 14.25 15.60 -17.82
N GLY A 125 13.17 16.01 -17.14
CA GLY A 125 11.91 16.40 -17.79
C GLY A 125 10.77 15.38 -17.67
N HIS A 126 11.06 14.10 -17.44
CA HIS A 126 10.04 13.04 -17.25
C HIS A 126 9.44 12.99 -15.82
N GLY A 127 9.88 13.87 -14.94
CA GLY A 127 9.47 13.91 -13.53
C GLY A 127 10.20 12.86 -12.70
N GLY A 128 9.60 12.45 -11.58
CA GLY A 128 10.14 11.41 -10.72
C GLY A 128 9.30 10.13 -10.78
N PHE A 129 9.72 9.15 -9.98
CA PHE A 129 8.98 7.92 -9.73
C PHE A 129 8.37 7.96 -8.31
N GLU A 130 7.12 7.56 -8.21
CA GLU A 130 6.39 7.45 -6.95
C GLU A 130 5.42 6.25 -7.03
N HIS A 131 5.45 5.36 -6.03
CA HIS A 131 4.75 4.07 -6.09
C HIS A 131 3.22 4.17 -6.11
N ASN A 132 2.61 5.20 -5.46
CA ASN A 132 1.14 5.37 -5.51
C ASN A 132 0.68 5.77 -6.92
N LEU A 133 1.43 6.67 -7.58
CA LEU A 133 1.18 7.01 -8.99
C LEU A 133 1.39 5.78 -9.88
N GLN A 134 2.39 4.98 -9.58
CA GLN A 134 2.63 3.73 -10.30
C GLN A 134 1.54 2.69 -10.05
N SER A 135 1.02 2.56 -8.80
CA SER A 135 -0.12 1.69 -8.49
C SER A 135 -1.36 2.09 -9.30
N LEU A 136 -1.64 3.40 -9.38
CA LEU A 136 -2.71 3.91 -10.23
C LEU A 136 -2.46 3.58 -11.70
N ARG A 137 -1.24 3.79 -12.21
CA ARG A 137 -0.86 3.47 -13.59
C ARG A 137 -1.00 1.99 -13.91
N VAL A 138 -0.64 1.10 -12.98
CA VAL A 138 -0.83 -0.35 -13.12
C VAL A 138 -2.30 -0.68 -13.36
N VAL A 139 -3.20 -0.18 -12.51
CA VAL A 139 -4.63 -0.51 -12.60
C VAL A 139 -5.36 0.24 -13.71
N ASP A 140 -4.84 1.37 -14.17
CA ASP A 140 -5.47 2.20 -15.20
C ASP A 140 -4.99 1.88 -16.62
N SER A 141 -3.75 1.31 -16.79
CA SER A 141 -3.15 1.22 -18.11
C SER A 141 -2.24 0.00 -18.35
N LEU A 142 -1.53 -0.53 -17.33
CA LEU A 142 -0.45 -1.51 -17.56
C LEU A 142 -0.90 -2.97 -17.48
N GLU A 143 -2.05 -3.26 -16.88
CA GLU A 143 -2.61 -4.61 -16.88
C GLU A 143 -3.32 -4.88 -18.20
N GLU A 144 -2.82 -5.85 -18.96
CA GLU A 144 -3.37 -6.30 -20.24
C GLU A 144 -4.28 -7.51 -20.02
N ARG A 145 -5.54 -7.27 -19.64
CA ARG A 145 -6.44 -8.37 -19.26
C ARG A 145 -7.78 -8.39 -19.97
N TYR A 146 -8.26 -7.26 -20.42
CA TYR A 146 -9.58 -7.09 -21.01
C TYR A 146 -9.46 -6.67 -22.48
N PRO A 147 -10.34 -7.19 -23.37
CA PRO A 147 -10.24 -6.89 -24.80
C PRO A 147 -10.71 -5.47 -25.16
N ASP A 148 -11.54 -4.84 -24.34
CA ASP A 148 -12.21 -3.59 -24.66
C ASP A 148 -11.52 -2.35 -24.07
N PHE A 149 -10.53 -2.54 -23.15
CA PHE A 149 -9.85 -1.43 -22.45
C PHE A 149 -8.53 -1.87 -21.82
N ASP A 150 -7.63 -0.92 -21.64
CA ASP A 150 -6.39 -1.08 -20.89
C ASP A 150 -6.66 -1.06 -19.38
N GLY A 151 -5.77 -1.68 -18.62
CA GLY A 151 -5.86 -1.73 -17.17
C GLY A 151 -6.97 -2.63 -16.64
N LEU A 152 -7.43 -2.34 -15.44
CA LEU A 152 -8.46 -3.11 -14.73
C LEU A 152 -9.84 -2.43 -14.74
N ASN A 153 -9.94 -1.20 -15.20
CA ASN A 153 -11.16 -0.40 -15.20
C ASN A 153 -11.89 -0.43 -13.84
N LEU A 154 -11.15 -0.09 -12.77
CA LEU A 154 -11.68 -0.05 -11.42
C LEU A 154 -12.61 1.17 -11.21
N THR A 155 -13.44 1.11 -10.18
CA THR A 155 -14.28 2.24 -9.79
C THR A 155 -13.47 3.44 -9.33
N LEU A 156 -14.04 4.65 -9.43
CA LEU A 156 -13.42 5.88 -8.94
C LEU A 156 -13.04 5.76 -7.45
N ALA A 157 -13.91 5.16 -6.62
CA ALA A 157 -13.67 4.95 -5.20
C ALA A 157 -12.42 4.10 -4.93
N THR A 158 -12.29 2.95 -5.60
CA THR A 158 -11.11 2.07 -5.43
C THR A 158 -9.83 2.78 -5.89
N ARG A 159 -9.86 3.47 -7.03
CA ARG A 159 -8.74 4.24 -7.57
C ARG A 159 -8.34 5.40 -6.65
N GLU A 160 -9.30 6.06 -6.02
CA GLU A 160 -9.05 7.11 -5.02
C GLU A 160 -8.28 6.57 -3.81
N GLY A 161 -8.65 5.39 -3.32
CA GLY A 161 -7.97 4.73 -2.21
C GLY A 161 -6.55 4.29 -2.55
N ILE A 162 -6.28 3.96 -3.82
CA ILE A 162 -4.93 3.64 -4.31
C ILE A 162 -4.05 4.90 -4.33
N LEU A 163 -4.58 6.03 -4.80
CA LEU A 163 -3.83 7.30 -4.87
C LEU A 163 -3.82 8.00 -3.49
N LYS A 164 -3.02 7.49 -2.55
CA LYS A 164 -2.94 8.01 -1.17
C LYS A 164 -2.40 9.43 -1.12
N HIS A 165 -1.34 9.70 -1.87
CA HIS A 165 -0.61 10.97 -1.92
C HIS A 165 -0.46 11.43 -3.37
N CYS A 166 -0.48 12.75 -3.58
CA CYS A 166 -0.24 13.32 -4.90
C CYS A 166 0.34 14.72 -4.75
N SER A 167 1.41 15.03 -5.49
CA SER A 167 1.94 16.39 -5.55
C SER A 167 0.96 17.31 -6.30
N ALA A 168 1.01 18.61 -6.03
CA ALA A 168 0.17 19.59 -6.75
C ALA A 168 0.40 19.53 -8.28
N LYS A 169 1.65 19.28 -8.71
CA LYS A 169 2.01 19.13 -10.12
C LYS A 169 1.38 17.87 -10.73
N ASP A 170 1.47 16.74 -10.04
CA ASP A 170 0.90 15.49 -10.53
C ASP A 170 -0.62 15.52 -10.49
N ALA A 171 -1.22 16.14 -9.47
CA ALA A 171 -2.67 16.34 -9.40
C ALA A 171 -3.18 17.16 -10.58
N ALA A 172 -2.53 18.27 -10.92
CA ALA A 172 -2.89 19.07 -12.08
C ALA A 172 -2.76 18.30 -13.40
N ARG A 173 -1.71 17.46 -13.55
CA ARG A 173 -1.50 16.61 -14.72
C ARG A 173 -2.59 15.54 -14.83
N LEU A 174 -2.91 14.86 -13.76
CA LEU A 174 -3.95 13.83 -13.75
C LEU A 174 -5.34 14.41 -13.98
N GLU A 175 -5.65 15.57 -13.39
CA GLU A 175 -6.91 16.27 -13.61
C GLU A 175 -7.09 16.73 -15.06
N ALA A 176 -6.00 17.14 -15.74
CA ALA A 176 -6.05 17.48 -17.16
C ALA A 176 -6.33 16.25 -18.05
N LEU A 177 -5.92 15.05 -17.63
CA LEU A 177 -6.19 13.80 -18.35
C LEU A 177 -7.58 13.22 -18.04
N GLU A 178 -8.07 13.42 -16.83
CA GLU A 178 -9.36 12.90 -16.34
C GLU A 178 -10.02 13.94 -15.43
N PRO A 179 -10.72 14.93 -16.02
CA PRO A 179 -11.40 15.98 -15.25
C PRO A 179 -12.44 15.40 -14.29
N GLY A 180 -12.37 15.79 -13.01
CA GLY A 180 -13.23 15.25 -11.96
C GLY A 180 -12.88 13.83 -11.52
N GLY A 181 -11.72 13.30 -11.96
CA GLY A 181 -11.19 11.99 -11.60
C GLY A 181 -10.53 11.96 -10.22
N VAL A 182 -9.70 10.93 -10.00
CA VAL A 182 -9.07 10.65 -8.69
C VAL A 182 -8.19 11.77 -8.14
N ALA A 183 -7.67 12.64 -9.01
CA ALA A 183 -6.82 13.75 -8.62
C ALA A 183 -7.61 14.98 -8.14
N HIS A 184 -8.90 15.08 -8.50
CA HIS A 184 -9.74 16.24 -8.21
C HIS A 184 -9.73 16.62 -6.73
N ARG A 185 -9.81 15.65 -5.83
CA ARG A 185 -9.82 15.88 -4.38
C ARG A 185 -8.59 16.64 -3.87
N PHE A 186 -7.40 16.44 -4.48
CA PHE A 186 -6.18 17.14 -4.10
C PHE A 186 -6.22 18.61 -4.50
N ILE A 187 -6.81 18.91 -5.67
CA ILE A 187 -7.01 20.30 -6.16
C ILE A 187 -8.07 20.98 -5.32
N ALA A 188 -9.19 20.32 -5.06
CA ALA A 188 -10.29 20.80 -4.24
C ALA A 188 -9.99 20.78 -2.73
N LYS A 189 -8.81 20.29 -2.31
CA LYS A 189 -8.39 20.14 -0.90
C LYS A 189 -9.40 19.35 -0.04
N GLN A 190 -10.00 18.32 -0.64
CA GLN A 190 -10.95 17.45 0.01
C GLN A 190 -10.28 16.24 0.65
N GLN A 191 -10.88 15.72 1.72
CA GLN A 191 -10.47 14.45 2.30
C GLN A 191 -10.89 13.27 1.40
N PRO A 192 -10.15 12.15 1.44
CA PRO A 192 -10.62 10.91 0.84
C PRO A 192 -11.82 10.35 1.62
N SER A 193 -12.49 9.35 1.04
CA SER A 193 -13.55 8.61 1.73
C SER A 193 -13.09 8.04 3.07
N LEU A 194 -14.03 7.72 3.97
CA LEU A 194 -13.69 7.07 5.24
C LEU A 194 -13.02 5.72 5.02
N GLU A 195 -13.45 4.97 4.01
CA GLU A 195 -12.84 3.71 3.61
C GLU A 195 -11.37 3.89 3.24
N ALA A 196 -11.04 4.91 2.46
CA ALA A 196 -9.65 5.20 2.08
C ALA A 196 -8.81 5.68 3.27
N GLN A 197 -9.36 6.55 4.14
CA GLN A 197 -8.69 6.94 5.39
C GLN A 197 -8.40 5.73 6.27
N LEU A 198 -9.33 4.79 6.37
CA LEU A 198 -9.22 3.59 7.17
C LEU A 198 -8.12 2.66 6.65
N VAL A 199 -8.07 2.42 5.35
CA VAL A 199 -7.03 1.60 4.72
C VAL A 199 -5.65 2.20 4.92
N ASN A 200 -5.51 3.53 4.84
CA ASN A 200 -4.23 4.19 5.10
C ASN A 200 -3.71 3.95 6.52
N LEU A 201 -4.60 4.00 7.52
CA LEU A 201 -4.21 3.77 8.90
C LEU A 201 -3.98 2.28 9.20
N ALA A 202 -4.76 1.39 8.58
CA ALA A 202 -4.57 -0.05 8.69
C ALA A 202 -3.23 -0.52 8.11
N ASP A 203 -2.79 0.10 7.00
CA ASP A 203 -1.48 -0.12 6.39
C ASP A 203 -0.36 0.23 7.39
N GLU A 204 -0.44 1.39 8.05
CA GLU A 204 0.51 1.79 9.09
C GLU A 204 0.53 0.83 10.28
N MET A 205 -0.64 0.39 10.73
CA MET A 205 -0.77 -0.57 11.85
C MET A 205 -0.13 -1.91 11.51
N ALA A 206 -0.44 -2.45 10.33
CA ALA A 206 0.12 -3.70 9.84
C ALA A 206 1.64 -3.61 9.69
N TYR A 207 2.12 -2.52 9.08
CA TYR A 207 3.55 -2.28 8.86
C TYR A 207 4.34 -2.29 10.17
N ASN A 208 3.93 -1.53 11.18
CA ASN A 208 4.60 -1.48 12.47
C ASN A 208 4.66 -2.85 13.17
N ALA A 209 3.55 -3.61 13.12
CA ALA A 209 3.48 -4.95 13.71
C ALA A 209 4.37 -5.96 12.98
N HIS A 210 4.42 -5.86 11.66
CA HIS A 210 5.28 -6.71 10.81
C HIS A 210 6.75 -6.46 11.06
N ASP A 211 7.14 -5.19 11.19
CA ASP A 211 8.53 -4.81 11.40
C ASP A 211 9.04 -5.26 12.76
N ILE A 212 8.20 -5.25 13.78
CA ILE A 212 8.54 -5.84 15.08
C ILE A 212 8.75 -7.36 14.95
N ASP A 213 7.82 -8.08 14.33
CA ASP A 213 7.91 -9.55 14.19
C ASP A 213 9.10 -9.98 13.33
N ASP A 214 9.25 -9.35 12.15
CA ASP A 214 10.33 -9.67 11.21
C ASP A 214 11.70 -9.21 11.73
N GLY A 215 11.76 -8.08 12.43
CA GLY A 215 12.98 -7.57 13.07
C GLY A 215 13.51 -8.48 14.17
N ILE A 216 12.61 -9.02 15.02
CA ILE A 216 12.98 -10.02 16.03
C ILE A 216 13.36 -11.35 15.37
N ARG A 217 12.61 -11.77 14.35
CA ARG A 217 12.87 -13.01 13.61
C ARG A 217 14.24 -13.00 12.91
N SER A 218 14.64 -11.85 12.36
CA SER A 218 15.96 -11.67 11.73
C SER A 218 17.10 -11.57 12.73
N GLY A 219 16.82 -11.41 14.01
CA GLY A 219 17.82 -11.17 15.06
C GLY A 219 18.40 -9.76 15.05
N LEU A 220 17.86 -8.84 14.25
CA LEU A 220 18.27 -7.42 14.23
C LEU A 220 17.70 -6.64 15.41
N ILE A 221 16.57 -7.06 15.94
CA ILE A 221 15.91 -6.48 17.12
C ILE A 221 15.89 -7.51 18.23
N ASP A 222 16.23 -7.08 19.45
CA ASP A 222 16.00 -7.85 20.67
C ASP A 222 14.65 -7.47 21.28
N MET A 223 13.90 -8.48 21.73
CA MET A 223 12.61 -8.28 22.40
C MET A 223 12.74 -7.47 23.70
N GLU A 224 13.85 -7.64 24.44
CA GLU A 224 14.12 -6.85 25.65
C GLU A 224 14.30 -5.36 25.34
N ALA A 225 14.93 -5.02 24.20
CA ALA A 225 15.08 -3.64 23.79
C ALA A 225 13.74 -2.96 23.43
N LEU A 226 12.74 -3.73 22.97
CA LEU A 226 11.40 -3.19 22.70
C LEU A 226 10.63 -2.79 23.96
N ARG A 227 11.04 -3.26 25.14
CA ARG A 227 10.38 -2.94 26.41
C ARG A 227 10.59 -1.50 26.86
N GLU A 228 11.54 -0.78 26.27
CA GLU A 228 11.64 0.68 26.46
C GLU A 228 10.45 1.45 25.87
N LEU A 229 9.68 0.83 24.96
CA LEU A 229 8.48 1.40 24.38
C LEU A 229 7.26 1.12 25.26
N ALA A 230 6.64 2.18 25.78
CA ALA A 230 5.51 2.06 26.69
C ALA A 230 4.36 1.21 26.14
N LEU A 231 4.09 1.31 24.83
CA LEU A 231 3.07 0.52 24.16
C LEU A 231 3.40 -0.98 24.19
N PHE A 232 4.63 -1.35 23.91
CA PHE A 232 5.07 -2.75 23.92
C PHE A 232 5.14 -3.31 25.34
N GLU A 233 5.76 -2.57 26.29
CA GLU A 233 5.91 -3.02 27.68
C GLU A 233 4.56 -3.22 28.37
N ARG A 234 3.57 -2.38 28.10
CA ARG A 234 2.22 -2.56 28.66
C ARG A 234 1.65 -3.94 28.31
N PHE A 235 1.73 -4.38 27.04
CA PHE A 235 1.23 -5.68 26.64
C PHE A 235 2.14 -6.82 27.05
N HIS A 236 3.46 -6.61 27.06
CA HIS A 236 4.41 -7.57 27.59
C HIS A 236 4.11 -7.90 29.07
N ALA A 237 3.95 -6.89 29.91
CA ALA A 237 3.63 -7.07 31.33
C ALA A 237 2.27 -7.78 31.51
N GLN A 238 1.24 -7.42 30.76
CA GLN A 238 -0.08 -8.06 30.80
C GLN A 238 0.00 -9.55 30.44
N VAL A 239 0.71 -9.89 29.35
CA VAL A 239 0.84 -11.28 28.89
C VAL A 239 1.64 -12.10 29.90
N CYS A 240 2.74 -11.57 30.44
CA CYS A 240 3.54 -12.26 31.47
C CYS A 240 2.77 -12.48 32.75
N ALA A 241 1.92 -11.54 33.19
CA ALA A 241 1.08 -11.70 34.34
C ALA A 241 0.01 -12.80 34.15
N GLU A 242 -0.59 -12.88 32.98
CA GLU A 242 -1.62 -13.88 32.64
C GLU A 242 -1.02 -15.26 32.34
N TYR A 243 0.14 -15.29 31.68
CA TYR A 243 0.84 -16.50 31.24
C TYR A 243 2.30 -16.50 31.72
N PRO A 244 2.61 -16.73 33.00
CA PRO A 244 3.97 -16.60 33.54
C PRO A 244 5.02 -17.52 32.91
N GLN A 245 4.59 -18.62 32.28
CA GLN A 245 5.47 -19.61 31.63
C GLN A 245 5.64 -19.35 30.14
N LEU A 246 4.96 -18.34 29.59
CA LEU A 246 5.00 -18.10 28.16
C LEU A 246 6.31 -17.41 27.77
N GLN A 247 7.00 -17.96 26.78
CA GLN A 247 8.31 -17.48 26.34
C GLN A 247 8.46 -17.50 24.82
N GLY A 248 9.50 -16.82 24.33
CA GLY A 248 9.93 -16.87 22.94
C GLY A 248 8.81 -16.43 21.98
N ARG A 249 8.65 -17.19 20.92
CA ARG A 249 7.76 -16.83 19.81
C ARG A 249 6.28 -16.72 20.18
N ARG A 250 5.82 -17.55 21.12
CA ARG A 250 4.42 -17.49 21.56
C ARG A 250 4.14 -16.23 22.36
N LEU A 251 5.10 -15.79 23.19
CA LEU A 251 5.03 -14.55 23.94
C LEU A 251 4.94 -13.36 22.97
N LEU A 252 5.84 -13.27 22.00
CA LEU A 252 5.83 -12.21 21.00
C LEU A 252 4.52 -12.16 20.20
N SER A 253 4.04 -13.33 19.72
CA SER A 253 2.80 -13.40 18.94
C SER A 253 1.58 -12.91 19.75
N GLU A 254 1.52 -13.25 21.05
CA GLU A 254 0.43 -12.81 21.91
C GLU A 254 0.51 -11.30 22.21
N ILE A 255 1.71 -10.75 22.39
CA ILE A 255 1.92 -9.30 22.55
C ILE A 255 1.45 -8.56 21.30
N ILE A 256 1.90 -8.97 20.11
CA ILE A 256 1.52 -8.33 18.84
C ILE A 256 0.01 -8.42 18.61
N ARG A 257 -0.61 -9.56 18.89
CA ARG A 257 -2.07 -9.74 18.77
C ARG A 257 -2.84 -8.74 19.66
N ARG A 258 -2.42 -8.56 20.92
CA ARG A 258 -3.05 -7.60 21.84
C ARG A 258 -2.81 -6.16 21.42
N LEU A 259 -1.60 -5.86 20.96
CA LEU A 259 -1.22 -4.54 20.45
C LEU A 259 -2.10 -4.15 19.26
N LEU A 260 -2.23 -5.02 18.26
CA LEU A 260 -3.10 -4.78 17.09
C LEU A 260 -4.57 -4.65 17.50
N SER A 261 -5.08 -5.53 18.38
CA SER A 261 -6.46 -5.45 18.86
C SER A 261 -6.75 -4.13 19.55
N SER A 262 -5.84 -3.66 20.41
CA SER A 262 -5.96 -2.38 21.11
C SER A 262 -6.01 -1.21 20.12
N GLN A 263 -5.16 -1.22 19.09
CA GLN A 263 -5.15 -0.20 18.05
C GLN A 263 -6.46 -0.19 17.25
N ILE A 264 -6.98 -1.37 16.87
CA ILE A 264 -8.26 -1.49 16.15
C ILE A 264 -9.40 -0.86 16.96
N PHE A 265 -9.51 -1.21 18.25
CA PHE A 265 -10.59 -0.68 19.09
C PHE A 265 -10.46 0.84 19.28
N ASP A 266 -9.25 1.33 19.53
CA ASP A 266 -8.99 2.77 19.68
C ASP A 266 -9.38 3.54 18.41
N VAL A 267 -9.00 3.06 17.23
CA VAL A 267 -9.36 3.68 15.94
C VAL A 267 -10.88 3.70 15.74
N ILE A 268 -11.57 2.61 16.04
CA ILE A 268 -13.03 2.53 15.92
C ILE A 268 -13.70 3.57 16.84
N ASP A 269 -13.30 3.63 18.10
CA ASP A 269 -13.90 4.52 19.08
C ASP A 269 -13.57 5.99 18.78
N GLN A 270 -12.32 6.28 18.42
CA GLN A 270 -11.91 7.64 18.05
C GLN A 270 -12.60 8.11 16.77
N THR A 271 -12.77 7.25 15.78
CA THR A 271 -13.49 7.58 14.54
C THR A 271 -14.96 7.87 14.82
N ARG A 272 -15.65 7.03 15.62
CA ARG A 272 -17.04 7.27 16.05
C ARG A 272 -17.19 8.61 16.76
N LYS A 273 -16.27 8.90 17.68
CA LYS A 273 -16.24 10.16 18.42
C LYS A 273 -16.12 11.35 17.46
N ARG A 274 -15.18 11.31 16.49
CA ARG A 274 -14.99 12.39 15.51
C ARG A 274 -16.17 12.56 14.58
N ILE A 275 -16.78 11.48 14.11
CA ILE A 275 -18.02 11.51 13.30
C ILE A 275 -19.11 12.26 14.07
N SER A 276 -19.30 11.97 15.37
CA SER A 276 -20.28 12.63 16.20
C SER A 276 -19.94 14.11 16.47
N GLU A 277 -18.68 14.41 16.82
CA GLU A 277 -18.20 15.77 17.11
C GLU A 277 -18.32 16.71 15.93
N HIS A 278 -18.12 16.23 14.71
CA HIS A 278 -18.21 17.01 13.48
C HIS A 278 -19.59 16.93 12.80
N GLY A 279 -20.55 16.21 13.39
CA GLY A 279 -21.90 16.10 12.85
C GLY A 279 -21.97 15.45 11.46
N ILE A 280 -21.09 14.48 11.19
CA ILE A 280 -20.97 13.83 9.88
C ILE A 280 -22.22 12.96 9.62
N ALA A 281 -23.00 13.35 8.62
CA ALA A 281 -24.25 12.69 8.24
C ALA A 281 -24.27 12.19 6.79
N SER A 282 -23.25 12.54 5.98
CA SER A 282 -23.20 12.18 4.57
C SER A 282 -21.77 11.95 4.07
N GLU A 283 -21.64 11.34 2.89
CA GLU A 283 -20.36 11.21 2.17
C GLU A 283 -19.74 12.58 1.87
N THR A 284 -20.57 13.59 1.58
CA THR A 284 -20.10 14.96 1.32
C THR A 284 -19.50 15.61 2.57
N ASP A 285 -20.08 15.38 3.75
CA ASP A 285 -19.53 15.91 5.00
C ASP A 285 -18.13 15.35 5.28
N VAL A 286 -17.91 14.07 4.99
CA VAL A 286 -16.59 13.43 5.11
C VAL A 286 -15.55 14.16 4.26
N ARG A 287 -15.90 14.56 3.04
CA ARG A 287 -15.00 15.26 2.11
C ARG A 287 -14.54 16.62 2.60
N GLN A 288 -15.37 17.29 3.38
CA GLN A 288 -15.14 18.65 3.88
C GLN A 288 -14.62 18.70 5.32
N ALA A 289 -14.71 17.58 6.04
CA ALA A 289 -14.24 17.47 7.42
C ALA A 289 -12.70 17.41 7.51
N PRO A 290 -12.11 17.68 8.69
CA PRO A 290 -10.74 17.25 8.93
C PRO A 290 -10.62 15.70 8.89
N PRO A 291 -9.40 15.12 8.84
CA PRO A 291 -9.24 13.67 8.89
C PRO A 291 -10.01 13.06 10.07
N LEU A 292 -10.91 12.12 9.78
CA LEU A 292 -11.80 11.51 10.77
C LEU A 292 -11.25 10.22 11.35
N VAL A 293 -10.51 9.43 10.56
CA VAL A 293 -9.89 8.18 10.98
C VAL A 293 -8.51 8.47 11.57
N SER A 294 -8.35 8.19 12.84
CA SER A 294 -7.08 8.40 13.55
C SER A 294 -7.03 7.63 14.86
N PHE A 295 -5.85 7.46 15.42
CA PHE A 295 -5.68 7.08 16.81
C PHE A 295 -6.14 8.18 17.76
N SER A 296 -6.47 7.80 19.01
CA SER A 296 -6.58 8.76 20.09
C SER A 296 -5.25 9.49 20.32
N PRO A 297 -5.25 10.72 20.88
CA PRO A 297 -4.01 11.49 21.04
C PRO A 297 -2.91 10.77 21.84
N ASN A 298 -3.28 9.95 22.82
CA ASN A 298 -2.33 9.19 23.62
C ASN A 298 -1.72 8.04 22.83
N LEU A 299 -2.55 7.23 22.16
CA LEU A 299 -2.07 6.11 21.36
C LEU A 299 -1.26 6.59 20.14
N ALA A 300 -1.64 7.70 19.52
CA ALA A 300 -0.88 8.31 18.44
C ALA A 300 0.57 8.63 18.84
N LYS A 301 0.78 9.15 20.06
CA LYS A 301 2.13 9.40 20.59
C LYS A 301 2.91 8.11 20.79
N GLU A 302 2.29 7.08 21.36
CA GLU A 302 2.93 5.78 21.59
C GLU A 302 3.28 5.10 20.24
N VAL A 303 2.39 5.12 19.26
CA VAL A 303 2.65 4.59 17.90
C VAL A 303 3.77 5.37 17.23
N GLN A 304 3.82 6.69 17.36
CA GLN A 304 4.91 7.50 16.83
C GLN A 304 6.26 7.16 17.46
N GLN A 305 6.28 6.82 18.76
CA GLN A 305 7.50 6.33 19.42
C GLN A 305 7.96 4.99 18.84
N VAL A 306 7.03 4.05 18.59
CA VAL A 306 7.34 2.77 17.93
C VAL A 306 7.96 3.01 16.55
N LYS A 307 7.34 3.87 15.72
CA LYS A 307 7.87 4.22 14.38
C LYS A 307 9.28 4.80 14.46
N SER A 308 9.50 5.75 15.37
CA SER A 308 10.81 6.40 15.54
C SER A 308 11.87 5.40 16.02
N TRP A 309 11.48 4.48 16.89
CA TRP A 309 12.35 3.44 17.39
C TRP A 309 12.74 2.44 16.30
N LEU A 310 11.76 1.93 15.53
CA LEU A 310 12.00 1.04 14.39
C LEU A 310 12.88 1.72 13.34
N PHE A 311 12.64 3.00 13.05
CA PHE A 311 13.49 3.75 12.13
C PHE A 311 14.95 3.74 12.58
N LYS A 312 15.21 3.96 13.86
CA LYS A 312 16.56 4.02 14.42
C LYS A 312 17.23 2.65 14.50
N HIS A 313 16.51 1.63 14.99
CA HIS A 313 17.10 0.35 15.36
C HIS A 313 16.99 -0.72 14.27
N LEU A 314 16.01 -0.62 13.37
CA LEU A 314 15.82 -1.56 12.27
C LEU A 314 16.29 -0.97 10.93
N TYR A 315 15.69 0.14 10.47
CA TYR A 315 16.00 0.67 9.12
C TYR A 315 17.40 1.27 9.01
N ARG A 316 17.96 1.74 10.12
CA ARG A 316 19.35 2.25 10.17
C ARG A 316 20.36 1.20 10.61
N HIS A 317 19.94 -0.06 10.75
CA HIS A 317 20.88 -1.14 11.04
C HIS A 317 21.86 -1.34 9.87
N ALA A 318 23.16 -1.53 10.15
CA ALA A 318 24.22 -1.59 9.14
C ALA A 318 23.94 -2.66 8.05
N GLN A 319 23.44 -3.82 8.45
CA GLN A 319 23.08 -4.89 7.50
C GLN A 319 21.94 -4.50 6.57
N VAL A 320 20.91 -3.79 7.07
CA VAL A 320 19.79 -3.32 6.27
C VAL A 320 20.28 -2.25 5.29
N ILE A 321 21.08 -1.28 5.74
CA ILE A 321 21.65 -0.24 4.86
C ILE A 321 22.49 -0.86 3.75
N ALA A 322 23.40 -1.79 4.07
CA ALA A 322 24.24 -2.44 3.06
C ALA A 322 23.42 -3.15 1.96
N LYS A 323 22.32 -3.81 2.36
CA LYS A 323 21.41 -4.46 1.41
C LYS A 323 20.61 -3.45 0.57
N MET A 324 20.19 -2.34 1.19
CA MET A 324 19.50 -1.25 0.47
C MET A 324 20.44 -0.60 -0.57
N ASP A 325 21.70 -0.38 -0.23
CA ASP A 325 22.69 0.21 -1.15
C ASP A 325 22.96 -0.73 -2.35
N GLU A 326 23.07 -2.05 -2.10
CA GLU A 326 23.19 -3.05 -3.17
C GLU A 326 22.00 -3.02 -4.11
N ALA A 327 20.77 -3.03 -3.54
CA ALA A 327 19.53 -2.97 -4.29
C ALA A 327 19.40 -1.68 -5.12
N GLN A 328 19.78 -0.53 -4.55
CA GLN A 328 19.80 0.75 -5.26
C GLN A 328 20.77 0.72 -6.45
N GLY A 329 21.95 0.14 -6.24
CA GLY A 329 22.93 -0.05 -7.31
C GLY A 329 22.35 -0.86 -8.48
N MET A 330 21.70 -1.98 -8.19
CA MET A 330 21.06 -2.85 -9.20
C MET A 330 19.98 -2.11 -10.01
N VAL A 331 19.08 -1.38 -9.34
CA VAL A 331 17.99 -0.65 -10.03
C VAL A 331 18.56 0.46 -10.92
N ARG A 332 19.58 1.18 -10.46
CA ARG A 332 20.25 2.22 -11.25
C ARG A 332 20.97 1.63 -12.47
N GLU A 333 21.62 0.49 -12.32
CA GLU A 333 22.31 -0.23 -13.41
C GLU A 333 21.29 -0.69 -14.47
N LEU A 334 20.16 -1.29 -14.07
CA LEU A 334 19.09 -1.69 -14.96
C LEU A 334 18.54 -0.49 -15.76
N PHE A 335 18.22 0.62 -15.08
CA PHE A 335 17.70 1.80 -15.76
C PHE A 335 18.69 2.35 -16.79
N SER A 336 19.97 2.48 -16.42
CA SER A 336 21.02 2.97 -17.32
C SER A 336 21.22 2.07 -18.53
N ALA A 337 21.26 0.75 -18.33
CA ALA A 337 21.45 -0.22 -19.41
C ALA A 337 20.27 -0.21 -20.39
N TYR A 338 19.04 -0.15 -19.90
CA TYR A 338 17.85 -0.11 -20.74
C TYR A 338 17.72 1.23 -21.50
N LEU A 339 18.17 2.32 -20.91
CA LEU A 339 18.21 3.61 -21.59
C LEU A 339 19.24 3.63 -22.73
N GLN A 340 20.41 2.99 -22.53
CA GLN A 340 21.46 2.86 -23.56
C GLN A 340 21.07 1.87 -24.65
N ASN A 341 20.46 0.75 -24.28
CA ASN A 341 20.04 -0.28 -25.23
C ASN A 341 18.64 -0.82 -24.89
N PRO A 342 17.58 -0.22 -25.43
CA PRO A 342 16.21 -0.66 -25.19
C PRO A 342 15.90 -2.10 -25.60
N THR A 343 16.72 -2.71 -26.49
CA THR A 343 16.50 -4.09 -26.94
C THR A 343 16.68 -5.14 -25.84
N PHE A 344 17.24 -4.77 -24.71
CA PHE A 344 17.29 -5.64 -23.53
C PHE A 344 15.92 -5.80 -22.83
N MET A 345 14.96 -4.96 -23.18
CA MET A 345 13.58 -5.08 -22.71
C MET A 345 12.68 -5.79 -23.74
N PRO A 346 11.52 -6.33 -23.30
CA PRO A 346 10.50 -6.79 -24.25
C PRO A 346 10.07 -5.68 -25.21
N LYS A 347 9.76 -6.04 -26.45
CA LYS A 347 9.38 -5.07 -27.51
C LYS A 347 8.26 -4.13 -27.11
N ALA A 348 7.29 -4.62 -26.33
CA ALA A 348 6.17 -3.82 -25.84
C ALA A 348 6.61 -2.60 -25.01
N TYR A 349 7.75 -2.66 -24.33
CA TYR A 349 8.33 -1.53 -23.58
C TYR A 349 9.37 -0.78 -24.42
N ALA A 350 10.21 -1.50 -25.16
CA ALA A 350 11.29 -0.92 -25.93
C ALA A 350 10.83 0.01 -27.07
N GLN A 351 9.59 -0.15 -27.54
CA GLN A 351 9.02 0.59 -28.68
C GLN A 351 8.04 1.70 -28.26
N GLN A 352 7.94 2.01 -26.96
CA GLN A 352 7.09 3.10 -26.48
C GLN A 352 7.74 4.47 -26.73
N ASP A 353 6.93 5.47 -27.07
CA ASP A 353 7.38 6.84 -27.36
C ASP A 353 8.06 7.48 -26.14
N ASP A 354 7.51 7.29 -24.94
CA ASP A 354 8.10 7.72 -23.67
C ASP A 354 8.98 6.60 -23.08
N LEU A 355 10.15 6.41 -23.69
CA LEU A 355 11.08 5.35 -23.31
C LEU A 355 11.49 5.40 -21.83
N PRO A 356 11.85 6.55 -21.21
CA PRO A 356 12.20 6.59 -19.78
C PRO A 356 11.04 6.15 -18.89
N ARG A 357 9.81 6.49 -19.24
CA ARG A 357 8.63 6.04 -18.52
C ARG A 357 8.40 4.53 -18.70
N ALA A 358 8.56 4.02 -19.91
CA ALA A 358 8.44 2.60 -20.22
C ALA A 358 9.49 1.76 -19.46
N ILE A 359 10.73 2.26 -19.34
CA ILE A 359 11.78 1.64 -18.51
C ILE A 359 11.34 1.60 -17.04
N SER A 360 10.80 2.71 -16.54
CA SER A 360 10.32 2.79 -15.16
C SER A 360 9.18 1.80 -14.90
N ASP A 361 8.21 1.70 -15.81
CA ASP A 361 7.10 0.76 -15.75
C ASP A 361 7.60 -0.69 -15.76
N TYR A 362 8.58 -1.00 -16.62
CA TYR A 362 9.15 -2.33 -16.73
C TYR A 362 9.92 -2.73 -15.46
N ILE A 363 10.80 -1.85 -14.94
CA ILE A 363 11.55 -2.10 -13.71
C ILE A 363 10.60 -2.21 -12.52
N ALA A 364 9.64 -1.30 -12.38
CA ALA A 364 8.65 -1.35 -11.30
C ALA A 364 7.81 -2.64 -11.33
N GLY A 365 7.56 -3.19 -12.53
CA GLY A 365 6.88 -4.46 -12.72
C GLY A 365 7.71 -5.71 -12.37
N MET A 366 9.01 -5.61 -12.12
CA MET A 366 9.86 -6.74 -11.78
C MET A 366 9.60 -7.24 -10.35
N THR A 367 9.87 -8.53 -10.12
CA THR A 367 10.09 -9.07 -8.79
C THR A 367 11.56 -8.90 -8.40
N ASP A 368 11.89 -9.01 -7.12
CA ASP A 368 13.27 -8.86 -6.64
C ASP A 368 14.22 -9.82 -7.35
N ARG A 369 13.86 -11.10 -7.38
CA ARG A 369 14.63 -12.15 -8.07
C ARG A 369 14.80 -11.87 -9.57
N PHE A 370 13.75 -11.35 -10.22
CA PHE A 370 13.83 -11.06 -11.65
C PHE A 370 14.77 -9.88 -11.93
N ALA A 371 14.76 -8.86 -11.08
CA ALA A 371 15.68 -7.73 -11.15
C ALA A 371 17.14 -8.17 -10.99
N GLU A 372 17.44 -9.01 -9.98
CA GLU A 372 18.77 -9.59 -9.77
C GLU A 372 19.26 -10.40 -10.99
N LEU A 373 18.42 -11.29 -11.50
CA LEU A 373 18.75 -12.09 -12.69
C LEU A 373 18.97 -11.22 -13.93
N SER A 374 18.21 -10.14 -14.07
CA SER A 374 18.38 -9.19 -15.18
C SER A 374 19.71 -8.43 -15.07
N CYS A 375 20.09 -7.96 -13.87
CA CYS A 375 21.42 -7.37 -13.65
C CYS A 375 22.57 -8.33 -13.98
N ARG A 376 22.47 -9.59 -13.55
CA ARG A 376 23.50 -10.60 -13.86
C ARG A 376 23.65 -10.82 -15.37
N LYS A 377 22.54 -10.85 -16.11
CA LYS A 377 22.57 -10.99 -17.58
C LYS A 377 23.20 -9.80 -18.30
N LEU A 378 23.11 -8.59 -17.74
CA LEU A 378 23.76 -7.41 -18.31
C LEU A 378 25.29 -7.43 -18.15
N LYS A 379 25.81 -8.21 -17.19
CA LYS A 379 27.25 -8.35 -16.90
C LYS A 379 27.92 -9.53 -17.62
N ALA A 380 27.12 -10.42 -18.20
CA ALA A 380 27.58 -11.60 -18.93
C ALA A 380 27.71 -11.32 -20.42
#